data_817b635a317dc5c9c3d74cf8560dfed1
#
_entry.id   817b635a317dc5c9c3d74cf8560dfed1
#
_cell.length_a   1.000
_cell.length_b   1.000
_cell.length_c   1.000
_cell.angle_alpha   90.00
_cell.angle_beta   90.00
_cell.angle_gamma   90.00
#
_symmetry.space_group_name_H-M   'P 1'
#
loop_
_entity.id
_entity.type
_entity.pdbx_description
1 polymer ?
#
loop_
_entity_poly.entity_id
_entity_poly.type
_entity_poly.pdbx_seq_one_letter_code
_entity_poly.pdbx_strand_id
1 'polypeptide(L)'
;AAGQGAEPVVETKDQAALLASSDPQLAANKKLVYDMWRTFINAYHVDEAGKFLAPEYHQHNPNAGTGLAGVIEYFKSLNLKSTPVPDQITNKVVSIVAERDLVVVALVSELKDKDGKPYTTTWFDMYRIANGKIVEHWDSALKGVVPCAWNVT
;
A
#
# COMPACT_ATOMS: atom_id res chain seq x y z
N ALA A 1 -14.94 -34.51 12.75
CA ALA A 1 -14.07 -33.48 13.31
C ALA A 1 -14.39 -32.17 12.60
N ALA A 2 -14.86 -31.15 13.33
CA ALA A 2 -14.96 -29.81 12.78
C ALA A 2 -13.55 -29.35 12.39
N GLY A 3 -13.33 -29.06 11.12
CA GLY A 3 -12.05 -28.54 10.66
C GLY A 3 -11.72 -27.26 11.41
N GLN A 4 -10.44 -27.07 11.75
CA GLN A 4 -9.97 -25.79 12.29
C GLN A 4 -10.22 -24.71 11.24
N GLY A 5 -10.70 -23.54 11.67
CA GLY A 5 -10.83 -22.38 10.81
C GLY A 5 -9.46 -21.90 10.27
N ALA A 6 -9.48 -20.96 9.32
CA ALA A 6 -8.26 -20.36 8.81
C ALA A 6 -7.48 -19.66 9.93
N GLU A 7 -6.16 -19.73 9.85
CA GLU A 7 -5.29 -19.01 10.78
C GLU A 7 -5.33 -17.51 10.48
N PRO A 8 -5.24 -16.63 11.50
CA PRO A 8 -5.13 -15.19 11.29
C PRO A 8 -3.88 -14.82 10.49
N VAL A 9 -4.01 -13.80 9.65
CA VAL A 9 -2.86 -13.19 8.96
C VAL A 9 -2.05 -12.39 9.98
N VAL A 10 -0.75 -12.57 10.00
CA VAL A 10 0.16 -11.96 10.99
C VAL A 10 1.11 -10.99 10.31
N GLU A 11 1.27 -9.81 10.90
CA GLU A 11 2.25 -8.82 10.45
C GLU A 11 3.69 -9.24 10.78
N THR A 12 4.63 -8.76 9.98
CA THR A 12 6.05 -8.85 10.33
C THR A 12 6.38 -7.95 11.51
N LYS A 13 7.33 -8.38 12.34
CA LYS A 13 7.86 -7.55 13.44
C LYS A 13 9.06 -6.73 13.00
N ASP A 14 9.66 -7.04 11.87
CA ASP A 14 10.87 -6.39 11.35
C ASP A 14 10.64 -5.95 9.90
N GLN A 15 10.07 -4.75 9.74
CA GLN A 15 9.84 -4.17 8.42
C GLN A 15 11.15 -3.85 7.69
N ALA A 16 12.20 -3.47 8.43
CA ALA A 16 13.48 -3.12 7.82
C ALA A 16 14.09 -4.31 7.08
N ALA A 17 13.95 -5.53 7.61
CA ALA A 17 14.42 -6.74 6.94
C ALA A 17 13.74 -7.01 5.60
N LEU A 18 12.51 -6.54 5.41
CA LEU A 18 11.77 -6.71 4.16
C LEU A 18 12.34 -5.87 3.02
N LEU A 19 13.11 -4.83 3.31
CA LEU A 19 13.69 -3.92 2.32
C LEU A 19 15.01 -4.46 1.74
N ALA A 20 15.61 -5.46 2.36
CA ALA A 20 16.86 -6.03 1.91
C ALA A 20 16.69 -6.80 0.60
N SER A 21 17.68 -6.68 -0.29
CA SER A 21 17.82 -7.49 -1.50
C SER A 21 19.29 -7.55 -1.88
N SER A 22 19.72 -8.69 -2.41
CA SER A 22 21.07 -8.83 -2.98
C SER A 22 21.20 -8.07 -4.32
N ASP A 23 20.08 -7.76 -4.97
CA ASP A 23 20.03 -6.92 -6.16
C ASP A 23 19.79 -5.45 -5.73
N PRO A 24 20.76 -4.53 -5.98
CA PRO A 24 20.63 -3.13 -5.58
C PRO A 24 19.43 -2.42 -6.20
N GLN A 25 19.04 -2.78 -7.43
CA GLN A 25 17.88 -2.18 -8.08
C GLN A 25 16.58 -2.61 -7.40
N LEU A 26 16.44 -3.87 -7.01
CA LEU A 26 15.28 -4.36 -6.28
C LEU A 26 15.20 -3.73 -4.88
N ALA A 27 16.34 -3.58 -4.20
CA ALA A 27 16.40 -2.88 -2.92
C ALA A 27 15.93 -1.42 -3.05
N ALA A 28 16.40 -0.71 -4.09
CA ALA A 28 15.98 0.67 -4.37
C ALA A 28 14.50 0.78 -4.70
N ASN A 29 13.95 -0.16 -5.47
CA ASN A 29 12.54 -0.20 -5.82
C ASN A 29 11.65 -0.43 -4.58
N LYS A 30 12.04 -1.36 -3.70
CA LYS A 30 11.35 -1.58 -2.42
C LYS A 30 11.36 -0.32 -1.56
N LYS A 31 12.52 0.33 -1.45
CA LYS A 31 12.66 1.57 -0.67
C LYS A 31 11.78 2.68 -1.19
N LEU A 32 11.71 2.87 -2.50
CA LEU A 32 10.85 3.87 -3.13
C LEU A 32 9.37 3.67 -2.73
N VAL A 33 8.87 2.45 -2.86
CA VAL A 33 7.49 2.12 -2.48
C VAL A 33 7.26 2.27 -0.98
N TYR A 34 8.21 1.83 -0.16
CA TYR A 34 8.16 1.97 1.28
C TYR A 34 8.09 3.43 1.73
N ASP A 35 8.95 4.28 1.16
CA ASP A 35 8.97 5.71 1.49
C ASP A 35 7.70 6.42 1.00
N MET A 36 7.15 6.01 -0.14
CA MET A 36 5.86 6.49 -0.63
C MET A 36 4.73 6.16 0.36
N TRP A 37 4.70 4.93 0.88
CA TRP A 37 3.71 4.53 1.88
C TRP A 37 3.80 5.37 3.15
N ARG A 38 5.00 5.57 3.67
CA ARG A 38 5.20 6.37 4.89
C ARG A 38 4.82 7.84 4.70
N THR A 39 5.26 8.44 3.61
CA THR A 39 5.13 9.89 3.37
C THR A 39 3.78 10.27 2.79
N PHE A 40 3.34 9.57 1.75
CA PHE A 40 2.12 9.93 1.02
C PHE A 40 0.89 9.27 1.63
N ILE A 41 0.92 7.96 1.87
CA ILE A 41 -0.26 7.22 2.35
C ILE A 41 -0.46 7.44 3.85
N ASN A 42 0.55 7.17 4.68
CA ASN A 42 0.42 7.24 6.13
C ASN A 42 0.45 8.67 6.68
N ALA A 43 1.42 9.47 6.27
CA ALA A 43 1.57 10.85 6.75
C ALA A 43 0.70 11.85 5.99
N TYR A 44 0.12 11.43 4.86
CA TYR A 44 -0.79 12.26 4.07
C TYR A 44 -0.15 13.54 3.52
N HIS A 45 1.12 13.46 3.12
CA HIS A 45 1.82 14.56 2.46
C HIS A 45 1.48 14.56 0.97
N VAL A 46 0.28 14.98 0.63
CA VAL A 46 -0.30 14.90 -0.74
C VAL A 46 0.52 15.71 -1.75
N ASP A 47 1.04 16.87 -1.34
CA ASP A 47 1.91 17.73 -2.14
C ASP A 47 3.29 17.13 -2.44
N GLU A 48 3.69 16.08 -1.73
CA GLU A 48 4.93 15.35 -1.97
C GLU A 48 4.75 14.11 -2.87
N ALA A 49 3.53 13.82 -3.32
CA ALA A 49 3.23 12.64 -4.15
C ALA A 49 4.10 12.57 -5.42
N GLY A 50 4.40 13.70 -6.05
CA GLY A 50 5.25 13.78 -7.23
C GLY A 50 6.71 13.39 -7.00
N LYS A 51 7.17 13.26 -5.76
CA LYS A 51 8.50 12.71 -5.45
C LYS A 51 8.57 11.21 -5.74
N PHE A 52 7.44 10.52 -5.66
CA PHE A 52 7.35 9.06 -5.76
C PHE A 52 6.63 8.60 -7.02
N LEU A 53 5.56 9.30 -7.43
CA LEU A 53 4.71 8.93 -8.55
C LEU A 53 5.06 9.75 -9.79
N ALA A 54 5.12 9.09 -10.94
CA ALA A 54 5.29 9.76 -12.23
C ALA A 54 4.03 10.54 -12.63
N PRO A 55 4.17 11.64 -13.42
CA PRO A 55 3.01 12.39 -13.88
C PRO A 55 1.98 11.54 -14.63
N GLU A 56 2.45 10.57 -15.43
CA GLU A 56 1.64 9.65 -16.25
C GLU A 56 1.22 8.37 -15.50
N TYR A 57 1.30 8.36 -14.20
CA TYR A 57 0.94 7.22 -13.34
C TYR A 57 -0.39 6.57 -13.74
N HIS A 58 -0.36 5.28 -14.04
CA HIS A 58 -1.53 4.50 -14.43
C HIS A 58 -2.18 3.84 -13.22
N GLN A 59 -3.41 4.23 -12.91
CA GLN A 59 -4.18 3.73 -11.77
C GLN A 59 -5.21 2.69 -12.20
N HIS A 60 -5.17 1.51 -11.59
CA HIS A 60 -6.16 0.45 -11.82
C HIS A 60 -7.14 0.26 -10.65
N ASN A 61 -6.99 1.02 -9.57
CA ASN A 61 -8.01 1.05 -8.52
C ASN A 61 -9.26 1.76 -9.07
N PRO A 62 -10.44 1.09 -9.07
CA PRO A 62 -11.64 1.65 -9.71
C PRO A 62 -12.24 2.87 -8.98
N ASN A 63 -11.73 3.20 -7.79
CA ASN A 63 -12.21 4.31 -6.97
C ASN A 63 -11.35 5.57 -7.09
N ALA A 64 -10.20 5.49 -7.76
CA ALA A 64 -9.27 6.61 -7.88
C ALA A 64 -9.04 6.95 -9.36
N GLY A 65 -8.79 8.24 -9.65
CA GLY A 65 -8.44 8.69 -10.99
C GLY A 65 -7.04 8.26 -11.39
N THR A 66 -6.82 8.09 -12.70
CA THR A 66 -5.49 7.83 -13.25
C THR A 66 -4.66 9.11 -13.38
N GLY A 67 -3.33 8.97 -13.45
CA GLY A 67 -2.38 10.06 -13.46
C GLY A 67 -2.10 10.61 -12.05
N LEU A 68 -0.97 11.28 -11.89
CA LEU A 68 -0.59 11.89 -10.62
C LEU A 68 -1.67 12.87 -10.12
N ALA A 69 -2.21 13.70 -11.02
CA ALA A 69 -3.26 14.66 -10.68
C ALA A 69 -4.53 13.96 -10.17
N GLY A 70 -4.93 12.85 -10.80
CA GLY A 70 -6.12 12.09 -10.39
C GLY A 70 -5.97 11.43 -9.02
N VAL A 71 -4.79 10.92 -8.71
CA VAL A 71 -4.48 10.34 -7.39
C VAL A 71 -4.45 11.43 -6.32
N ILE A 72 -3.83 12.57 -6.60
CA ILE A 72 -3.82 13.72 -5.68
C ILE A 72 -5.25 14.18 -5.38
N GLU A 73 -6.10 14.32 -6.40
CA GLU A 73 -7.48 14.71 -6.23
C GLU A 73 -8.25 13.72 -5.34
N TYR A 74 -8.06 12.41 -5.59
CA TYR A 74 -8.67 11.37 -4.75
C TYR A 74 -8.26 11.50 -3.29
N PHE A 75 -6.95 11.62 -3.01
CA PHE A 75 -6.46 11.76 -1.64
C PHE A 75 -6.94 13.05 -0.97
N LYS A 76 -6.96 14.17 -1.67
CA LYS A 76 -7.53 15.42 -1.15
C LYS A 76 -9.02 15.28 -0.79
N SER A 77 -9.78 14.49 -1.55
CA SER A 77 -11.19 14.24 -1.27
C SER A 77 -11.44 13.51 0.05
N LEU A 78 -10.46 12.80 0.59
CA LEU A 78 -10.55 12.13 1.89
C LEU A 78 -10.51 13.13 3.06
N ASN A 79 -10.10 14.37 2.83
CA ASN A 79 -10.08 15.47 3.79
C ASN A 79 -9.34 15.14 5.09
N LEU A 80 -8.22 14.45 5.00
CA LEU A 80 -7.36 14.09 6.12
C LEU A 80 -6.31 15.17 6.37
N LYS A 81 -5.76 15.20 7.59
CA LYS A 81 -4.66 16.10 7.95
C LYS A 81 -3.33 15.40 7.77
N SER A 82 -2.34 16.11 7.23
CA SER A 82 -0.97 15.63 7.21
C SER A 82 -0.39 15.56 8.63
N THR A 83 0.44 14.55 8.84
CA THR A 83 1.13 14.27 10.10
C THR A 83 2.63 14.15 9.86
N PRO A 84 3.47 14.14 10.90
CA PRO A 84 4.88 13.80 10.71
C PRO A 84 5.04 12.43 10.07
N VAL A 85 6.05 12.27 9.20
CA VAL A 85 6.33 11.00 8.53
C VAL A 85 6.77 9.97 9.58
N PRO A 86 6.08 8.82 9.70
CA PRO A 86 6.47 7.78 10.65
C PRO A 86 7.76 7.07 10.19
N ASP A 87 8.50 6.51 11.14
CA ASP A 87 9.72 5.75 10.85
C ASP A 87 9.44 4.45 10.08
N GLN A 88 8.26 3.88 10.26
CA GLN A 88 7.80 2.65 9.63
C GLN A 88 6.41 2.85 9.05
N ILE A 89 6.05 2.01 8.07
CA ILE A 89 4.67 1.91 7.60
C ILE A 89 3.77 1.58 8.80
N THR A 90 2.71 2.36 9.01
CA THR A 90 1.80 2.20 10.15
C THR A 90 0.76 1.10 9.93
N ASN A 91 0.49 0.72 8.69
CA ASN A 91 -0.31 -0.46 8.40
C ASN A 91 0.44 -1.74 8.80
N LYS A 92 -0.30 -2.78 9.10
CA LYS A 92 0.29 -4.08 9.46
C LYS A 92 0.82 -4.77 8.20
N VAL A 93 2.13 -4.71 8.00
CA VAL A 93 2.80 -5.27 6.83
C VAL A 93 3.09 -6.74 7.02
N VAL A 94 2.68 -7.57 6.07
CA VAL A 94 3.03 -9.00 6.02
C VAL A 94 4.36 -9.20 5.31
N SER A 95 4.52 -8.62 4.13
CA SER A 95 5.73 -8.75 3.33
C SER A 95 5.84 -7.66 2.27
N ILE A 96 7.05 -7.42 1.79
CA ILE A 96 7.36 -6.59 0.63
C ILE A 96 8.28 -7.41 -0.27
N VAL A 97 7.85 -7.70 -1.48
CA VAL A 97 8.63 -8.48 -2.45
C VAL A 97 8.82 -7.68 -3.72
N ALA A 98 9.97 -7.88 -4.38
CA ALA A 98 10.28 -7.22 -5.63
C ALA A 98 10.92 -8.19 -6.60
N GLU A 99 10.54 -8.09 -7.85
CA GLU A 99 11.12 -8.82 -8.97
C GLU A 99 11.01 -7.98 -10.23
N ARG A 100 12.09 -7.89 -11.01
CA ARG A 100 12.16 -7.05 -12.21
C ARG A 100 11.81 -5.60 -11.86
N ASP A 101 10.79 -5.03 -12.48
CA ASP A 101 10.33 -3.66 -12.26
C ASP A 101 9.09 -3.57 -11.35
N LEU A 102 8.70 -4.68 -10.69
CA LEU A 102 7.50 -4.78 -9.86
C LEU A 102 7.85 -4.87 -8.38
N VAL A 103 7.03 -4.24 -7.56
CA VAL A 103 7.06 -4.36 -6.09
C VAL A 103 5.65 -4.68 -5.61
N VAL A 104 5.53 -5.69 -4.74
CA VAL A 104 4.26 -6.05 -4.10
C VAL A 104 4.37 -5.81 -2.61
N VAL A 105 3.38 -5.11 -2.05
CA VAL A 105 3.19 -4.94 -0.61
C VAL A 105 1.98 -5.75 -0.19
N ALA A 106 2.18 -6.68 0.74
CA ALA A 106 1.11 -7.47 1.34
C ALA A 106 0.81 -6.94 2.75
N LEU A 107 -0.45 -6.68 3.03
CA LEU A 107 -0.92 -6.11 4.29
C LEU A 107 -1.94 -7.02 4.96
N VAL A 108 -2.00 -6.97 6.28
CA VAL A 108 -3.11 -7.56 7.04
C VAL A 108 -4.35 -6.70 6.83
N SER A 109 -5.44 -7.30 6.39
CA SER A 109 -6.75 -6.67 6.32
C SER A 109 -7.66 -7.23 7.41
N GLU A 110 -8.10 -6.38 8.32
CA GLU A 110 -8.96 -6.74 9.45
C GLU A 110 -10.40 -6.39 9.10
N LEU A 111 -11.26 -7.39 9.05
CA LEU A 111 -12.64 -7.28 8.60
C LEU A 111 -13.59 -7.89 9.64
N LYS A 112 -14.89 -7.66 9.45
CA LYS A 112 -15.95 -8.35 10.19
C LYS A 112 -16.85 -9.10 9.21
N ASP A 113 -17.26 -10.31 9.58
CA ASP A 113 -18.22 -11.09 8.82
C ASP A 113 -19.64 -10.52 8.97
N LYS A 114 -20.61 -11.18 8.32
CA LYS A 114 -22.03 -10.80 8.38
C LYS A 114 -22.61 -10.79 9.81
N ASP A 115 -22.01 -11.55 10.72
CA ASP A 115 -22.45 -11.65 12.12
C ASP A 115 -21.64 -10.73 13.05
N GLY A 116 -20.79 -9.87 12.48
CA GLY A 116 -19.94 -8.94 13.22
C GLY A 116 -18.69 -9.56 13.83
N LYS A 117 -18.38 -10.83 13.52
CA LYS A 117 -17.19 -11.51 14.03
C LYS A 117 -15.95 -11.05 13.27
N PRO A 118 -14.88 -10.66 13.97
CA PRO A 118 -13.64 -10.25 13.34
C PRO A 118 -12.95 -11.44 12.67
N TYR A 119 -12.35 -11.16 11.50
CA TYR A 119 -11.46 -12.07 10.80
C TYR A 119 -10.39 -11.29 10.05
N THR A 120 -9.37 -11.95 9.58
CA THR A 120 -8.32 -11.35 8.78
C THR A 120 -8.27 -11.95 7.38
N THR A 121 -7.88 -11.12 6.44
CA THR A 121 -7.48 -11.53 5.10
C THR A 121 -6.25 -10.72 4.70
N THR A 122 -5.74 -10.93 3.50
CA THR A 122 -4.56 -10.22 3.01
C THR A 122 -4.98 -9.25 1.91
N TRP A 123 -4.49 -8.03 2.00
CA TRP A 123 -4.60 -7.02 0.96
C TRP A 123 -3.28 -6.91 0.21
N PHE A 124 -3.33 -6.83 -1.13
CA PHE A 124 -2.15 -6.70 -1.98
C PHE A 124 -2.20 -5.41 -2.77
N ASP A 125 -1.07 -4.70 -2.77
CA ASP A 125 -0.80 -3.59 -3.69
C ASP A 125 0.42 -3.94 -4.53
N MET A 126 0.32 -3.77 -5.85
CA MET A 126 1.43 -3.98 -6.77
C MET A 126 1.75 -2.69 -7.51
N TYR A 127 3.04 -2.42 -7.66
CA TYR A 127 3.56 -1.21 -8.29
C TYR A 127 4.57 -1.55 -9.36
N ARG A 128 4.52 -0.84 -10.49
CA ARG A 128 5.58 -0.85 -11.50
C ARG A 128 6.46 0.37 -11.30
N ILE A 129 7.78 0.16 -11.40
CA ILE A 129 8.79 1.21 -11.24
C ILE A 129 9.50 1.42 -12.56
N ALA A 130 9.68 2.68 -12.96
CA ALA A 130 10.49 3.06 -14.11
C ALA A 130 11.17 4.40 -13.82
N ASN A 131 12.45 4.51 -14.14
CA ASN A 131 13.24 5.74 -13.99
C ASN A 131 13.14 6.35 -12.58
N GLY A 132 13.15 5.50 -11.54
CA GLY A 132 13.11 5.95 -10.15
C GLY A 132 11.75 6.47 -9.68
N LYS A 133 10.68 6.21 -10.42
CA LYS A 133 9.31 6.62 -10.10
C LYS A 133 8.36 5.43 -10.20
N ILE A 134 7.27 5.49 -9.42
CA ILE A 134 6.15 4.58 -9.55
C ILE A 134 5.31 5.03 -10.74
N VAL A 135 5.15 4.15 -11.74
CA VAL A 135 4.45 4.47 -12.99
C VAL A 135 3.12 3.75 -13.15
N GLU A 136 2.84 2.75 -12.32
CA GLU A 136 1.61 1.97 -12.44
C GLU A 136 1.28 1.29 -11.11
N HIS A 137 0.00 1.14 -10.81
CA HIS A 137 -0.49 0.54 -9.57
C HIS A 137 -1.71 -0.34 -9.81
N TRP A 138 -1.71 -1.50 -9.17
CA TRP A 138 -2.81 -2.45 -9.12
C TRP A 138 -3.13 -2.80 -7.67
N ASP A 139 -4.40 -3.02 -7.40
CA ASP A 139 -4.89 -3.65 -6.18
C ASP A 139 -6.17 -4.44 -6.48
N SER A 140 -6.74 -5.04 -5.46
CA SER A 140 -7.97 -5.85 -5.58
C SER A 140 -9.23 -5.10 -5.16
N ALA A 141 -9.20 -3.76 -5.16
CA ALA A 141 -10.34 -2.94 -4.73
C ALA A 141 -11.59 -3.22 -5.56
N LEU A 142 -12.72 -3.26 -4.88
CA LEU A 142 -14.03 -3.30 -5.49
C LEU A 142 -14.56 -1.87 -5.63
N LYS A 143 -15.25 -1.59 -6.73
CA LYS A 143 -15.81 -0.26 -6.96
C LYS A 143 -16.85 0.09 -5.90
N GLY A 144 -16.68 1.25 -5.28
CA GLY A 144 -17.58 1.76 -4.24
C GLY A 144 -17.36 1.15 -2.84
N VAL A 145 -16.34 0.31 -2.67
CA VAL A 145 -15.97 -0.29 -1.38
C VAL A 145 -14.66 0.30 -0.90
N VAL A 146 -14.65 0.85 0.32
CA VAL A 146 -13.41 1.37 0.94
C VAL A 146 -12.58 0.18 1.43
N PRO A 147 -11.32 0.03 0.99
CA PRO A 147 -10.45 -1.03 1.48
C PRO A 147 -10.20 -0.87 2.97
N CYS A 148 -10.30 -1.95 3.74
CA CYS A 148 -10.04 -1.90 5.18
C CYS A 148 -8.58 -1.60 5.54
N ALA A 149 -7.64 -1.82 4.63
CA ALA A 149 -6.24 -1.39 4.79
C ALA A 149 -6.10 0.14 4.91
N TRP A 150 -7.15 0.89 4.57
CA TRP A 150 -7.25 2.34 4.63
C TRP A 150 -8.09 2.81 5.83
N ASN A 151 -8.32 1.95 6.82
CA ASN A 151 -8.95 2.39 8.06
C ASN A 151 -8.05 3.44 8.73
N VAL A 152 -8.27 4.66 8.30
CA VAL A 152 -7.80 5.86 8.98
C VAL A 152 -8.89 6.17 10.02
N THR A 153 -8.75 5.56 11.16
CA THR A 153 -9.49 6.00 12.35
C THR A 153 -8.75 7.17 12.95
#